data_4c9db711d8815ff6c8fe4a5ef18f1dd6
#
_entry.id   4c9db711d8815ff6c8fe4a5ef18f1dd6
#
_cell.length_a   1.000
_cell.length_b   1.000
_cell.length_c   1.000
_cell.angle_alpha   90.00
_cell.angle_beta   90.00
_cell.angle_gamma   90.00
#
_symmetry.space_group_name_H-M   'P 1'
#
loop_
_entity.id
_entity.type
_entity.pdbx_description
1 polymer ?
#
loop_
_entity_poly.entity_id
_entity_poly.type
_entity_poly.pdbx_seq_one_letter_code
_entity_poly.pdbx_strand_id
1 'polypeptide(L)'
;MDNRSAMHPGVKLRHIRAFLDIAAEGGLSAVARAQGITQPALSRTLAELETLLGQPMFLRQGRRLVLTEAGALFRRHASAAVQALEAGAAALRPGSSGTLRLGVLPTVATRFLPRVVLRFREIRPEIVLAAETGPHFHLMRLLREGSVDLVVGRLPGASEMAGLSFDHLYEEEVILAARADHPMRARPAPEALAASPVILPPATALIRPVVDSYLAANGLAGLRPALETVSLALGRGICLASDALWFISRGVVVHELDKAEMIELPTGARFLSGAVGMTRRQASAAPGLADFAEIAAEVARQMP
;
A
#
# COMPACT_ATOMS: atom_id res chain seq x y z
N MET A 1 35.89 17.07 12.67
CA MET A 1 34.51 16.60 12.81
C MET A 1 34.52 15.10 12.58
N ASP A 2 34.40 14.32 13.64
CA ASP A 2 34.63 12.88 13.68
C ASP A 2 33.40 12.18 13.07
N ASN A 3 33.51 11.76 11.80
CA ASN A 3 32.49 10.99 11.08
C ASN A 3 32.54 9.52 11.53
N ARG A 4 32.27 9.28 12.81
CA ARG A 4 32.10 7.90 13.30
C ARG A 4 30.77 7.38 12.75
N SER A 5 30.86 6.40 11.84
CA SER A 5 29.72 5.59 11.43
C SER A 5 28.89 5.22 12.66
N ALA A 6 27.60 5.58 12.68
CA ALA A 6 26.71 5.34 13.81
C ALA A 6 26.51 3.83 14.11
N MET A 7 26.92 2.95 13.19
CA MET A 7 26.82 1.50 13.34
C MET A 7 28.16 0.89 13.75
N HIS A 8 28.14 0.09 14.82
CA HIS A 8 29.34 -0.61 15.29
C HIS A 8 29.93 -1.53 14.21
N PRO A 9 31.26 -1.47 13.92
CA PRO A 9 31.89 -2.23 12.83
C PRO A 9 31.80 -3.75 13.00
N GLY A 10 31.50 -4.25 14.18
CA GLY A 10 31.26 -5.67 14.46
C GLY A 10 29.91 -6.19 13.98
N VAL A 11 28.96 -5.32 13.58
CA VAL A 11 27.66 -5.74 13.03
C VAL A 11 27.88 -6.34 11.64
N LYS A 12 27.50 -7.60 11.48
CA LYS A 12 27.64 -8.37 10.23
C LYS A 12 26.27 -8.64 9.62
N LEU A 13 26.22 -8.84 8.30
CA LEU A 13 24.98 -9.16 7.59
C LEU A 13 24.24 -10.38 8.18
N ARG A 14 24.96 -11.39 8.67
CA ARG A 14 24.39 -12.56 9.35
C ARG A 14 23.58 -12.18 10.61
N HIS A 15 24.02 -11.15 11.36
CA HIS A 15 23.31 -10.67 12.54
C HIS A 15 22.00 -10.02 12.15
N ILE A 16 22.02 -9.21 11.08
CA ILE A 16 20.86 -8.49 10.56
C ILE A 16 19.83 -9.51 10.03
N ARG A 17 20.27 -10.50 9.24
CA ARG A 17 19.35 -11.55 8.72
C ARG A 17 18.74 -12.37 9.85
N ALA A 18 19.54 -12.83 10.81
CA ALA A 18 19.03 -13.57 11.97
C ALA A 18 17.96 -12.76 12.73
N PHE A 19 18.20 -11.48 12.96
CA PHE A 19 17.23 -10.58 13.59
C PHE A 19 15.94 -10.47 12.79
N LEU A 20 16.02 -10.25 11.46
CA LEU A 20 14.84 -10.12 10.59
C LEU A 20 14.01 -11.40 10.54
N ASP A 21 14.66 -12.57 10.43
CA ASP A 21 13.99 -13.85 10.41
C ASP A 21 13.27 -14.15 11.74
N ILE A 22 13.91 -13.82 12.88
CA ILE A 22 13.29 -13.95 14.21
C ILE A 22 12.09 -12.99 14.32
N ALA A 23 12.21 -11.78 13.79
CA ALA A 23 11.12 -10.80 13.81
C ALA A 23 9.92 -11.22 12.94
N ALA A 24 10.16 -11.98 11.88
CA ALA A 24 9.09 -12.51 11.00
C ALA A 24 8.38 -13.71 11.66
N GLU A 25 9.14 -14.66 12.22
CA GLU A 25 8.63 -15.93 12.78
C GLU A 25 8.11 -15.80 14.22
N GLY A 26 8.56 -14.80 14.97
CA GLY A 26 8.22 -14.60 16.38
C GLY A 26 8.83 -15.64 17.34
N GLY A 27 9.80 -16.46 16.87
CA GLY A 27 10.43 -17.49 17.70
C GLY A 27 11.73 -18.05 17.15
N LEU A 28 12.67 -18.35 18.05
CA LEU A 28 14.02 -18.84 17.69
C LEU A 28 14.01 -20.26 17.09
N SER A 29 13.13 -21.14 17.56
CA SER A 29 13.17 -22.57 17.18
C SER A 29 12.75 -22.78 15.72
N ALA A 30 11.78 -22.02 15.21
CA ALA A 30 11.33 -22.10 13.82
C ALA A 30 12.45 -21.63 12.88
N VAL A 31 13.05 -20.48 13.18
CA VAL A 31 14.13 -19.89 12.39
C VAL A 31 15.37 -20.78 12.38
N ALA A 32 15.78 -21.30 13.56
CA ALA A 32 16.95 -22.18 13.67
C ALA A 32 16.78 -23.44 12.80
N ARG A 33 15.57 -24.03 12.80
CA ARG A 33 15.23 -25.17 11.94
C ARG A 33 15.29 -24.81 10.46
N ALA A 34 14.71 -23.67 10.07
CA ALA A 34 14.71 -23.21 8.68
C ALA A 34 16.12 -22.91 8.15
N GLN A 35 17.01 -22.41 8.99
CA GLN A 35 18.40 -22.11 8.64
C GLN A 35 19.37 -23.30 8.81
N GLY A 36 18.89 -24.46 9.30
CA GLY A 36 19.75 -25.64 9.54
C GLY A 36 20.81 -25.45 10.64
N ILE A 37 20.56 -24.55 11.61
CA ILE A 37 21.44 -24.26 12.73
C ILE A 37 20.79 -24.61 14.07
N THR A 38 21.58 -24.66 15.15
CA THR A 38 21.02 -24.90 16.48
C THR A 38 20.39 -23.62 17.07
N GLN A 39 19.33 -23.77 17.86
CA GLN A 39 18.71 -22.64 18.56
C GLN A 39 19.70 -21.86 19.46
N PRO A 40 20.62 -22.51 20.21
CA PRO A 40 21.64 -21.79 20.97
C PRO A 40 22.56 -20.93 20.08
N ALA A 41 22.93 -21.40 18.88
CA ALA A 41 23.73 -20.63 17.94
C ALA A 41 23.01 -19.37 17.46
N LEU A 42 21.72 -19.50 17.06
CA LEU A 42 20.89 -18.37 16.67
C LEU A 42 20.69 -17.37 17.82
N SER A 43 20.44 -17.87 19.04
CA SER A 43 20.31 -17.04 20.25
C SER A 43 21.58 -16.24 20.53
N ARG A 44 22.75 -16.85 20.35
CA ARG A 44 24.05 -16.17 20.50
C ARG A 44 24.22 -15.07 19.45
N THR A 45 23.89 -15.35 18.19
CA THR A 45 23.94 -14.36 17.11
C THR A 45 23.04 -13.14 17.39
N LEU A 46 21.85 -13.37 17.95
CA LEU A 46 20.94 -12.27 18.37
C LEU A 46 21.56 -11.49 19.53
N ALA A 47 22.05 -12.17 20.57
CA ALA A 47 22.66 -11.52 21.74
C ALA A 47 23.92 -10.70 21.35
N GLU A 48 24.74 -11.18 20.40
CA GLU A 48 25.86 -10.43 19.84
C GLU A 48 25.36 -9.13 19.19
N LEU A 49 24.27 -9.17 18.40
CA LEU A 49 23.70 -7.98 17.77
C LEU A 49 23.19 -6.97 18.82
N GLU A 50 22.43 -7.43 19.82
CA GLU A 50 21.90 -6.58 20.88
C GLU A 50 23.03 -5.92 21.70
N THR A 51 24.10 -6.64 21.95
CA THR A 51 25.31 -6.12 22.60
C THR A 51 25.97 -5.03 21.75
N LEU A 52 26.14 -5.27 20.44
CA LEU A 52 26.77 -4.32 19.52
C LEU A 52 25.94 -3.05 19.31
N LEU A 53 24.61 -3.16 19.39
CA LEU A 53 23.68 -2.02 19.25
C LEU A 53 23.38 -1.36 20.61
N GLY A 54 23.74 -1.99 21.74
CA GLY A 54 23.52 -1.48 23.08
C GLY A 54 22.05 -1.44 23.51
N GLN A 55 21.16 -2.15 22.81
CA GLN A 55 19.72 -2.16 23.07
C GLN A 55 19.13 -3.57 22.86
N PRO A 56 18.21 -4.02 23.71
CA PRO A 56 17.46 -5.25 23.46
C PRO A 56 16.50 -5.02 22.28
N MET A 57 16.50 -5.94 21.33
CA MET A 57 15.63 -5.90 20.14
C MET A 57 14.30 -6.63 20.38
N PHE A 58 14.29 -7.59 21.32
CA PHE A 58 13.10 -8.37 21.65
C PHE A 58 12.80 -8.41 23.14
N LEU A 59 11.50 -8.52 23.45
CA LEU A 59 10.98 -8.87 24.77
C LEU A 59 10.36 -10.27 24.71
N ARG A 60 10.48 -11.04 25.81
CA ARG A 60 9.77 -12.30 25.96
C ARG A 60 8.36 -12.07 26.48
N GLN A 61 7.36 -12.49 25.71
CA GLN A 61 5.97 -12.58 26.16
C GLN A 61 5.54 -14.07 26.14
N GLY A 62 5.68 -14.74 27.27
CA GLY A 62 5.45 -16.17 27.35
C GLY A 62 6.45 -16.97 26.49
N ARG A 63 5.94 -17.66 25.47
CA ARG A 63 6.75 -18.45 24.53
C ARG A 63 7.16 -17.69 23.27
N ARG A 64 6.68 -16.44 23.10
CA ARG A 64 6.96 -15.63 21.90
C ARG A 64 7.99 -14.53 22.17
N LEU A 65 8.71 -14.16 21.12
CA LEU A 65 9.53 -12.96 21.07
C LEU A 65 8.74 -11.84 20.37
N VAL A 66 8.62 -10.69 21.04
CA VAL A 66 7.96 -9.50 20.51
C VAL A 66 8.99 -8.40 20.41
N LEU A 67 8.97 -7.64 19.32
CA LEU A 67 9.90 -6.54 19.13
C LEU A 67 9.74 -5.48 20.21
N THR A 68 10.85 -4.96 20.70
CA THR A 68 10.90 -3.70 21.45
C THR A 68 10.64 -2.53 20.51
N GLU A 69 10.48 -1.31 21.04
CA GLU A 69 10.45 -0.09 20.24
C GLU A 69 11.74 0.07 19.43
N ALA A 70 12.91 -0.16 20.06
CA ALA A 70 14.20 -0.18 19.38
C ALA A 70 14.29 -1.24 18.29
N GLY A 71 13.79 -2.47 18.57
CA GLY A 71 13.69 -3.53 17.58
C GLY A 71 12.79 -3.19 16.40
N ALA A 72 11.63 -2.58 16.65
CA ALA A 72 10.73 -2.13 15.59
C ALA A 72 11.35 -1.02 14.72
N LEU A 73 12.08 -0.08 15.34
CA LEU A 73 12.84 0.94 14.63
C LEU A 73 13.95 0.30 13.79
N PHE A 74 14.77 -0.56 14.38
CA PHE A 74 15.88 -1.22 13.70
C PHE A 74 15.39 -2.11 12.54
N ARG A 75 14.27 -2.83 12.70
CA ARG A 75 13.70 -3.67 11.64
C ARG A 75 13.44 -2.89 10.36
N ARG A 76 12.89 -1.66 10.44
CA ARG A 76 12.63 -0.82 9.27
C ARG A 76 13.89 -0.55 8.46
N HIS A 77 14.97 -0.15 9.14
CA HIS A 77 16.24 0.16 8.49
C HIS A 77 16.99 -1.08 8.02
N ALA A 78 16.98 -2.14 8.82
CA ALA A 78 17.64 -3.40 8.53
C ALA A 78 17.05 -4.09 7.29
N SER A 79 15.72 -4.14 7.17
CA SER A 79 15.03 -4.69 5.98
C SER A 79 15.42 -3.93 4.71
N ALA A 80 15.38 -2.60 4.74
CA ALA A 80 15.75 -1.77 3.60
C ALA A 80 17.22 -1.98 3.19
N ALA A 81 18.14 -2.08 4.16
CA ALA A 81 19.56 -2.32 3.90
C ALA A 81 19.82 -3.69 3.25
N VAL A 82 19.20 -4.77 3.78
CA VAL A 82 19.35 -6.12 3.22
C VAL A 82 18.83 -6.16 1.79
N GLN A 83 17.67 -5.57 1.52
CA GLN A 83 17.10 -5.54 0.18
C GLN A 83 17.96 -4.73 -0.81
N ALA A 84 18.55 -3.61 -0.38
CA ALA A 84 19.46 -2.84 -1.21
C ALA A 84 20.69 -3.67 -1.61
N LEU A 85 21.26 -4.45 -0.66
CA LEU A 85 22.36 -5.35 -0.93
C LEU A 85 21.98 -6.51 -1.86
N GLU A 86 20.80 -7.08 -1.68
CA GLU A 86 20.29 -8.16 -2.54
C GLU A 86 19.99 -7.65 -3.96
N ALA A 87 19.43 -6.46 -4.10
CA ALA A 87 19.23 -5.82 -5.40
C ALA A 87 20.56 -5.55 -6.11
N GLY A 88 21.57 -5.04 -5.38
CA GLY A 88 22.92 -4.85 -5.91
C GLY A 88 23.57 -6.16 -6.36
N ALA A 89 23.47 -7.22 -5.56
CA ALA A 89 23.98 -8.54 -5.91
C ALA A 89 23.24 -9.16 -7.12
N ALA A 90 21.94 -8.93 -7.22
CA ALA A 90 21.15 -9.36 -8.38
C ALA A 90 21.56 -8.63 -9.65
N ALA A 91 21.82 -7.32 -9.58
CA ALA A 91 22.24 -6.51 -10.73
C ALA A 91 23.59 -6.94 -11.34
N LEU A 92 24.43 -7.63 -10.56
CA LEU A 92 25.73 -8.15 -11.03
C LEU A 92 25.63 -9.48 -11.79
N ARG A 93 24.46 -10.13 -11.81
CA ARG A 93 24.28 -11.40 -12.52
C ARG A 93 24.03 -11.13 -14.00
N PRO A 94 24.83 -11.71 -14.95
CA PRO A 94 24.56 -11.59 -16.38
C PRO A 94 23.16 -12.10 -16.71
N GLY A 95 22.35 -11.30 -17.39
CA GLY A 95 20.98 -11.65 -17.76
C GLY A 95 19.95 -11.60 -16.62
N SER A 96 20.30 -11.06 -15.44
CA SER A 96 19.32 -10.87 -14.38
C SER A 96 18.34 -9.75 -14.76
N SER A 97 17.12 -10.14 -15.10
CA SER A 97 15.99 -9.22 -15.12
C SER A 97 15.74 -8.72 -13.69
N GLY A 98 15.84 -7.41 -13.46
CA GLY A 98 15.49 -6.81 -12.18
C GLY A 98 13.99 -7.02 -11.88
N THR A 99 13.63 -6.93 -10.61
CA THR A 99 12.22 -6.91 -10.20
C THR A 99 11.90 -5.56 -9.58
N LEU A 100 10.89 -4.87 -10.10
CA LEU A 100 10.29 -3.69 -9.48
C LEU A 100 9.02 -4.11 -8.73
N ARG A 101 9.02 -3.93 -7.41
CA ARG A 101 7.94 -4.35 -6.52
C ARG A 101 7.02 -3.19 -6.23
N LEU A 102 5.75 -3.34 -6.61
CA LEU A 102 4.72 -2.32 -6.51
C LEU A 102 3.75 -2.66 -5.38
N GLY A 103 3.52 -1.74 -4.45
CA GLY A 103 2.31 -1.74 -3.65
C GLY A 103 1.20 -1.00 -4.40
N VAL A 104 0.03 -1.59 -4.54
CA VAL A 104 -1.03 -1.05 -5.38
C VAL A 104 -2.32 -0.93 -4.59
N LEU A 105 -2.80 0.31 -4.38
CA LEU A 105 -4.14 0.50 -3.83
C LEU A 105 -5.19 -0.02 -4.82
N PRO A 106 -6.22 -0.74 -4.36
CA PRO A 106 -7.22 -1.33 -5.25
C PRO A 106 -7.82 -0.33 -6.24
N THR A 107 -8.01 0.92 -5.83
CA THR A 107 -8.65 1.96 -6.64
C THR A 107 -7.89 2.35 -7.91
N VAL A 108 -6.57 2.19 -7.95
CA VAL A 108 -5.75 2.48 -9.15
C VAL A 108 -5.53 1.26 -10.04
N ALA A 109 -5.87 0.06 -9.54
CA ALA A 109 -5.61 -1.20 -10.23
C ALA A 109 -6.52 -1.43 -11.45
N THR A 110 -7.69 -0.76 -11.52
CA THR A 110 -8.68 -1.01 -12.57
C THR A 110 -8.41 -0.22 -13.85
N ARG A 111 -8.05 1.04 -13.75
CA ARG A 111 -7.95 1.94 -14.91
C ARG A 111 -6.52 2.41 -15.18
N PHE A 112 -5.87 3.00 -14.17
CA PHE A 112 -4.57 3.65 -14.33
C PHE A 112 -3.42 2.67 -14.49
N LEU A 113 -3.23 1.80 -13.51
CA LEU A 113 -2.05 0.92 -13.45
C LEU A 113 -1.92 -0.03 -14.64
N PRO A 114 -2.99 -0.64 -15.17
CA PRO A 114 -2.88 -1.51 -16.36
C PRO A 114 -2.24 -0.81 -17.55
N ARG A 115 -2.55 0.47 -17.81
CA ARG A 115 -1.96 1.27 -18.90
C ARG A 115 -0.47 1.50 -18.67
N VAL A 116 -0.08 1.82 -17.41
CA VAL A 116 1.33 2.01 -17.04
C VAL A 116 2.11 0.70 -17.22
N VAL A 117 1.56 -0.42 -16.76
CA VAL A 117 2.19 -1.75 -16.88
C VAL A 117 2.40 -2.14 -18.34
N LEU A 118 1.40 -1.97 -19.18
CA LEU A 118 1.51 -2.29 -20.62
C LEU A 118 2.61 -1.45 -21.26
N ARG A 119 2.61 -0.14 -21.03
CA ARG A 119 3.63 0.75 -21.59
C ARG A 119 5.03 0.47 -21.04
N PHE A 120 5.15 0.16 -19.75
CA PHE A 120 6.41 -0.21 -19.14
C PHE A 120 6.99 -1.50 -19.74
N ARG A 121 6.15 -2.50 -20.00
CA ARG A 121 6.53 -3.76 -20.62
C ARG A 121 7.07 -3.61 -22.05
N GLU A 122 6.61 -2.61 -22.79
CA GLU A 122 7.14 -2.29 -24.13
C GLU A 122 8.56 -1.72 -24.05
N ILE A 123 8.87 -0.92 -23.02
CA ILE A 123 10.14 -0.20 -22.88
C ILE A 123 11.18 -1.03 -22.11
N ARG A 124 10.75 -1.75 -21.08
CA ARG A 124 11.61 -2.53 -20.18
C ARG A 124 11.11 -3.99 -20.06
N PRO A 125 11.10 -4.75 -21.17
CA PRO A 125 10.57 -6.12 -21.16
C PRO A 125 11.35 -7.08 -20.26
N GLU A 126 12.61 -6.75 -19.93
CA GLU A 126 13.49 -7.54 -19.06
C GLU A 126 13.20 -7.35 -17.57
N ILE A 127 12.46 -6.31 -17.17
CA ILE A 127 12.14 -6.07 -15.77
C ILE A 127 10.80 -6.70 -15.41
N VAL A 128 10.81 -7.53 -14.36
CA VAL A 128 9.59 -8.10 -13.80
C VAL A 128 8.89 -7.07 -12.91
N LEU A 129 7.61 -6.81 -13.16
CA LEU A 129 6.76 -6.06 -12.23
C LEU A 129 6.06 -7.04 -11.29
N ALA A 130 6.33 -6.93 -9.99
CA ALA A 130 5.65 -7.69 -8.94
C ALA A 130 4.69 -6.74 -8.20
N ALA A 131 3.38 -6.96 -8.30
CA ALA A 131 2.38 -6.09 -7.71
C ALA A 131 1.69 -6.78 -6.52
N GLU A 132 1.68 -6.12 -5.37
CA GLU A 132 0.93 -6.52 -4.19
C GLU A 132 -0.20 -5.53 -3.95
N THR A 133 -1.42 -6.03 -3.79
CA THR A 133 -2.61 -5.20 -3.50
C THR A 133 -3.05 -5.40 -2.06
N GLY A 134 -3.57 -4.34 -1.46
CA GLY A 134 -4.07 -4.43 -0.08
C GLY A 134 -4.54 -3.09 0.48
N PRO A 135 -4.97 -3.08 1.74
CA PRO A 135 -5.34 -1.85 2.41
C PRO A 135 -4.11 -0.94 2.61
N HIS A 136 -4.38 0.36 2.66
CA HIS A 136 -3.34 1.40 2.73
C HIS A 136 -2.27 1.14 3.80
N PHE A 137 -2.67 0.88 5.03
CA PHE A 137 -1.74 0.67 6.16
C PHE A 137 -0.77 -0.50 5.91
N HIS A 138 -1.25 -1.57 5.26
CA HIS A 138 -0.43 -2.73 4.90
C HIS A 138 0.63 -2.36 3.87
N LEU A 139 0.22 -1.69 2.79
CA LEU A 139 1.14 -1.28 1.72
C LEU A 139 2.19 -0.28 2.22
N MET A 140 1.79 0.68 3.07
CA MET A 140 2.72 1.63 3.67
C MET A 140 3.71 0.95 4.62
N ARG A 141 3.30 -0.11 5.33
CA ARG A 141 4.20 -0.94 6.11
C ARG A 141 5.23 -1.64 5.21
N LEU A 142 4.77 -2.30 4.13
CA LEU A 142 5.66 -2.96 3.16
C LEU A 142 6.64 -1.97 2.53
N LEU A 143 6.20 -0.76 2.21
CA LEU A 143 7.08 0.29 1.68
C LEU A 143 8.17 0.68 2.67
N ARG A 144 7.83 0.86 3.94
CA ARG A 144 8.80 1.20 4.99
C ARG A 144 9.76 0.05 5.30
N GLU A 145 9.28 -1.18 5.26
CA GLU A 145 10.09 -2.39 5.41
C GLU A 145 10.94 -2.68 4.16
N GLY A 146 10.67 -1.97 3.03
CA GLY A 146 11.35 -2.17 1.76
C GLY A 146 10.85 -3.38 0.96
N SER A 147 9.83 -4.09 1.41
CA SER A 147 9.24 -5.23 0.70
C SER A 147 8.58 -4.84 -0.62
N VAL A 148 8.16 -3.57 -0.76
CA VAL A 148 7.84 -2.93 -2.03
C VAL A 148 8.72 -1.70 -2.25
N ASP A 149 8.96 -1.34 -3.50
CA ASP A 149 9.84 -0.24 -3.90
C ASP A 149 9.09 1.10 -3.95
N LEU A 150 7.82 1.06 -4.33
CA LEU A 150 6.89 2.18 -4.33
C LEU A 150 5.45 1.71 -4.08
N VAL A 151 4.60 2.64 -3.68
CA VAL A 151 3.14 2.43 -3.57
C VAL A 151 2.43 3.38 -4.52
N VAL A 152 1.57 2.84 -5.39
CA VAL A 152 0.70 3.62 -6.28
C VAL A 152 -0.69 3.72 -5.66
N GLY A 153 -1.15 4.95 -5.46
CA GLY A 153 -2.47 5.19 -4.86
C GLY A 153 -2.66 6.60 -4.35
N ARG A 154 -3.65 6.80 -3.49
CA ARG A 154 -3.94 8.11 -2.90
C ARG A 154 -2.82 8.59 -1.98
N LEU A 155 -2.69 9.92 -1.91
CA LEU A 155 -1.77 10.60 -0.99
C LEU A 155 -2.02 10.15 0.45
N PRO A 156 -0.98 9.62 1.13
CA PRO A 156 -1.06 9.29 2.56
C PRO A 156 -1.29 10.51 3.44
N GLY A 157 -1.74 10.29 4.68
CA GLY A 157 -1.81 11.35 5.68
C GLY A 157 -0.44 11.95 5.98
N ALA A 158 -0.38 13.23 6.34
CA ALA A 158 0.88 13.94 6.59
C ALA A 158 1.77 13.25 7.64
N SER A 159 1.17 12.65 8.68
CA SER A 159 1.87 11.88 9.72
C SER A 159 2.56 10.62 9.20
N GLU A 160 2.13 10.11 8.05
CA GLU A 160 2.67 8.90 7.43
C GLU A 160 3.81 9.18 6.44
N MET A 161 4.08 10.46 6.13
CA MET A 161 5.06 10.84 5.09
C MET A 161 6.50 10.92 5.57
N ALA A 162 6.78 10.72 6.86
CA ALA A 162 8.15 10.79 7.38
C ALA A 162 9.10 9.82 6.65
N GLY A 163 10.17 10.35 6.02
CA GLY A 163 11.16 9.60 5.23
C GLY A 163 10.68 9.12 3.86
N LEU A 164 9.50 9.56 3.43
CA LEU A 164 8.89 9.22 2.15
C LEU A 164 8.76 10.48 1.28
N SER A 165 8.65 10.29 -0.02
CA SER A 165 8.26 11.28 -1.01
C SER A 165 6.99 10.84 -1.72
N PHE A 166 6.21 11.81 -2.18
CA PHE A 166 5.02 11.58 -2.99
C PHE A 166 5.13 12.34 -4.30
N ASP A 167 5.05 11.62 -5.39
CA ASP A 167 5.03 12.17 -6.75
C ASP A 167 3.56 12.17 -7.21
N HIS A 168 2.95 13.36 -7.28
CA HIS A 168 1.57 13.53 -7.72
C HIS A 168 1.39 13.12 -9.19
N LEU A 169 0.31 12.43 -9.51
CA LEU A 169 -0.02 12.00 -10.86
C LEU A 169 -1.31 12.66 -11.36
N TYR A 170 -2.42 12.50 -10.66
CA TYR A 170 -3.73 13.04 -11.03
C TYR A 170 -4.68 13.18 -9.84
N GLU A 171 -5.79 13.89 -10.03
CA GLU A 171 -6.88 13.93 -9.06
C GLU A 171 -7.91 12.85 -9.39
N GLU A 172 -8.37 12.12 -8.37
CA GLU A 172 -9.36 11.06 -8.51
C GLU A 172 -10.63 11.42 -7.74
N GLU A 173 -11.77 11.44 -8.41
CA GLU A 173 -13.06 11.71 -7.79
C GLU A 173 -13.59 10.49 -7.02
N VAL A 174 -14.29 10.74 -5.93
CA VAL A 174 -15.13 9.76 -5.23
C VAL A 174 -16.56 10.05 -5.61
N ILE A 175 -17.24 9.08 -6.21
CA ILE A 175 -18.59 9.17 -6.69
C ILE A 175 -19.54 8.31 -5.88
N LEU A 176 -20.83 8.61 -5.99
CA LEU A 176 -21.92 7.75 -5.53
C LEU A 176 -22.44 6.95 -6.72
N ALA A 177 -22.03 5.69 -6.85
CA ALA A 177 -22.40 4.81 -7.93
C ALA A 177 -23.68 4.02 -7.58
N ALA A 178 -24.48 3.73 -8.58
CA ALA A 178 -25.67 2.88 -8.53
C ALA A 178 -25.82 2.08 -9.83
N ARG A 179 -26.61 1.00 -9.83
CA ARG A 179 -27.04 0.34 -11.07
C ARG A 179 -27.87 1.29 -11.94
N ALA A 180 -27.84 1.11 -13.26
CA ALA A 180 -28.41 2.06 -14.21
C ALA A 180 -29.92 2.31 -14.04
N ASP A 181 -30.65 1.27 -13.67
CA ASP A 181 -32.11 1.31 -13.46
C ASP A 181 -32.50 1.49 -11.97
N HIS A 182 -31.60 2.06 -11.14
CA HIS A 182 -31.85 2.31 -9.73
C HIS A 182 -33.12 3.16 -9.52
N PRO A 183 -34.02 2.76 -8.61
CA PRO A 183 -35.34 3.47 -8.44
C PRO A 183 -35.15 4.92 -8.00
N MET A 184 -34.09 5.27 -7.30
CA MET A 184 -33.81 6.63 -6.83
C MET A 184 -32.92 7.45 -7.77
N ARG A 185 -32.65 7.00 -9.01
CA ARG A 185 -31.72 7.66 -9.95
C ARG A 185 -32.05 9.12 -10.28
N ALA A 186 -33.32 9.50 -10.19
CA ALA A 186 -33.78 10.85 -10.45
C ALA A 186 -33.94 11.72 -9.18
N ARG A 187 -33.54 11.17 -8.01
CA ARG A 187 -33.64 11.89 -6.74
C ARG A 187 -32.30 12.49 -6.35
N PRO A 188 -32.29 13.55 -5.53
CA PRO A 188 -31.06 14.07 -4.92
C PRO A 188 -30.31 12.97 -4.15
N ALA A 189 -28.97 12.98 -4.22
CA ALA A 189 -28.16 11.96 -3.56
C ALA A 189 -28.44 11.79 -2.05
N PRO A 190 -28.71 12.86 -1.25
CA PRO A 190 -29.06 12.68 0.16
C PRO A 190 -30.37 11.92 0.38
N GLU A 191 -31.40 12.16 -0.46
CA GLU A 191 -32.65 11.40 -0.39
C GLU A 191 -32.44 9.93 -0.76
N ALA A 192 -31.70 9.67 -1.82
CA ALA A 192 -31.38 8.32 -2.24
C ALA A 192 -30.60 7.55 -1.16
N LEU A 193 -29.61 8.18 -0.51
CA LEU A 193 -28.84 7.61 0.59
C LEU A 193 -29.69 7.28 1.82
N ALA A 194 -30.70 8.12 2.13
CA ALA A 194 -31.60 7.88 3.24
C ALA A 194 -32.57 6.70 3.00
N ALA A 195 -32.87 6.39 1.72
CA ALA A 195 -33.88 5.42 1.30
C ALA A 195 -33.29 4.08 0.81
N SER A 196 -31.98 3.98 0.60
CA SER A 196 -31.34 2.80 -0.02
C SER A 196 -30.26 2.19 0.89
N PRO A 197 -29.93 0.89 0.73
CA PRO A 197 -28.75 0.31 1.33
C PRO A 197 -27.48 1.01 0.81
N VAL A 198 -26.47 1.22 1.67
CA VAL A 198 -25.25 1.93 1.27
C VAL A 198 -24.02 1.06 1.52
N ILE A 199 -23.15 0.99 0.53
CA ILE A 199 -21.82 0.39 0.62
C ILE A 199 -20.82 1.51 0.88
N LEU A 200 -20.11 1.43 2.01
CA LEU A 200 -19.07 2.39 2.39
C LEU A 200 -17.68 1.76 2.36
N PRO A 201 -16.64 2.55 2.10
CA PRO A 201 -15.28 2.14 2.43
C PRO A 201 -15.14 2.02 3.96
N PRO A 202 -14.37 1.05 4.49
CA PRO A 202 -14.15 0.93 5.93
C PRO A 202 -13.42 2.18 6.48
N ALA A 203 -13.49 2.40 7.79
CA ALA A 203 -12.89 3.56 8.46
C ALA A 203 -11.38 3.74 8.19
N THR A 204 -10.68 2.64 7.85
CA THR A 204 -9.25 2.65 7.52
C THR A 204 -8.94 3.04 6.06
N ALA A 205 -9.94 3.22 5.21
CA ALA A 205 -9.75 3.60 3.82
C ALA A 205 -9.52 5.12 3.69
N LEU A 206 -8.57 5.52 2.83
CA LEU A 206 -8.20 6.93 2.63
C LEU A 206 -9.35 7.81 2.11
N ILE A 207 -10.34 7.22 1.44
CA ILE A 207 -11.53 7.95 0.96
C ILE A 207 -12.63 8.08 2.03
N ARG A 208 -12.55 7.35 3.14
CA ARG A 208 -13.61 7.36 4.16
C ARG A 208 -13.81 8.74 4.80
N PRO A 209 -12.79 9.51 5.19
CA PRO A 209 -12.99 10.82 5.81
C PRO A 209 -13.74 11.82 4.92
N VAL A 210 -13.49 11.84 3.61
CA VAL A 210 -14.23 12.75 2.69
C VAL A 210 -15.66 12.31 2.49
N VAL A 211 -15.92 10.99 2.50
CA VAL A 211 -17.31 10.45 2.46
C VAL A 211 -18.04 10.77 3.75
N ASP A 212 -17.43 10.59 4.93
CA ASP A 212 -18.04 10.95 6.22
C ASP A 212 -18.33 12.44 6.30
N SER A 213 -17.46 13.30 5.77
CA SER A 213 -17.68 14.74 5.68
C SER A 213 -18.91 15.06 4.81
N TYR A 214 -19.07 14.36 3.68
CA TYR A 214 -20.24 14.50 2.83
C TYR A 214 -21.53 14.07 3.53
N LEU A 215 -21.53 12.93 4.18
CA LEU A 215 -22.67 12.42 4.94
C LEU A 215 -23.05 13.39 6.08
N ALA A 216 -22.07 13.90 6.82
CA ALA A 216 -22.32 14.86 7.89
C ALA A 216 -22.90 16.18 7.38
N ALA A 217 -22.37 16.72 6.28
CA ALA A 217 -22.87 17.96 5.66
C ALA A 217 -24.32 17.86 5.17
N ASN A 218 -24.81 16.64 4.90
CA ASN A 218 -26.16 16.37 4.44
C ASN A 218 -27.08 15.79 5.54
N GLY A 219 -26.67 15.87 6.83
CA GLY A 219 -27.50 15.38 7.94
C GLY A 219 -27.53 13.85 8.10
N LEU A 220 -26.63 13.13 7.41
CA LEU A 220 -26.58 11.67 7.36
C LEU A 220 -25.41 11.08 8.19
N ALA A 221 -24.85 11.81 9.17
CA ALA A 221 -23.74 11.35 10.01
C ALA A 221 -24.01 10.04 10.75
N GLY A 222 -25.30 9.72 11.00
CA GLY A 222 -25.74 8.46 11.63
C GLY A 222 -26.06 7.32 10.66
N LEU A 223 -25.79 7.50 9.35
CA LEU A 223 -26.09 6.48 8.35
C LEU A 223 -25.33 5.19 8.66
N ARG A 224 -26.09 4.09 8.78
CA ARG A 224 -25.50 2.76 8.97
C ARG A 224 -25.30 2.08 7.62
N PRO A 225 -24.07 1.75 7.24
CA PRO A 225 -23.83 1.04 5.98
C PRO A 225 -24.44 -0.35 6.02
N ALA A 226 -24.96 -0.82 4.88
CA ALA A 226 -25.35 -2.21 4.68
C ALA A 226 -24.10 -3.11 4.52
N LEU A 227 -23.00 -2.54 4.02
CA LEU A 227 -21.72 -3.22 3.85
C LEU A 227 -20.57 -2.23 3.98
N GLU A 228 -19.49 -2.62 4.65
CA GLU A 228 -18.19 -1.95 4.59
C GLU A 228 -17.17 -2.87 3.90
N THR A 229 -16.56 -2.40 2.80
CA THR A 229 -15.58 -3.21 2.07
C THR A 229 -14.56 -2.40 1.30
N VAL A 230 -13.34 -2.94 1.15
CA VAL A 230 -12.33 -2.52 0.17
C VAL A 230 -12.31 -3.45 -1.06
N SER A 231 -13.06 -4.54 -1.04
CA SER A 231 -13.13 -5.47 -2.16
C SER A 231 -13.95 -4.87 -3.31
N LEU A 232 -13.26 -4.51 -4.40
CA LEU A 232 -13.90 -3.93 -5.58
C LEU A 232 -14.86 -4.92 -6.25
N ALA A 233 -14.50 -6.21 -6.29
CA ALA A 233 -15.34 -7.24 -6.88
C ALA A 233 -16.65 -7.44 -6.09
N LEU A 234 -16.56 -7.44 -4.74
CA LEU A 234 -17.75 -7.58 -3.90
C LEU A 234 -18.66 -6.34 -3.99
N GLY A 235 -18.10 -5.13 -3.87
CA GLY A 235 -18.85 -3.89 -3.97
C GLY A 235 -19.56 -3.75 -5.33
N ARG A 236 -18.83 -4.03 -6.42
CA ARG A 236 -19.39 -4.02 -7.79
C ARG A 236 -20.53 -5.01 -7.94
N GLY A 237 -20.32 -6.27 -7.52
CA GLY A 237 -21.34 -7.31 -7.66
C GLY A 237 -22.63 -6.99 -6.92
N ILE A 238 -22.52 -6.47 -5.68
CA ILE A 238 -23.70 -6.07 -4.89
C ILE A 238 -24.39 -4.84 -5.50
N CYS A 239 -23.63 -3.81 -5.91
CA CYS A 239 -24.19 -2.61 -6.50
C CYS A 239 -24.97 -2.90 -7.80
N LEU A 240 -24.45 -3.78 -8.66
CA LEU A 240 -25.12 -4.18 -9.90
C LEU A 240 -26.36 -5.07 -9.66
N ALA A 241 -26.35 -5.89 -8.61
CA ALA A 241 -27.41 -6.86 -8.34
C ALA A 241 -28.51 -6.36 -7.38
N SER A 242 -28.42 -5.11 -6.87
CA SER A 242 -29.36 -4.60 -5.87
C SER A 242 -29.51 -3.08 -5.95
N ASP A 243 -30.37 -2.54 -5.06
CA ASP A 243 -30.52 -1.09 -4.88
C ASP A 243 -29.48 -0.49 -3.93
N ALA A 244 -28.32 -1.10 -3.81
CA ALA A 244 -27.25 -0.55 -2.99
C ALA A 244 -26.52 0.60 -3.72
N LEU A 245 -26.36 1.71 -3.02
CA LEU A 245 -25.54 2.84 -3.43
C LEU A 245 -24.10 2.64 -2.94
N TRP A 246 -23.12 2.96 -3.76
CA TRP A 246 -21.72 2.69 -3.44
C TRP A 246 -20.82 3.92 -3.57
N PHE A 247 -20.24 4.38 -2.46
CA PHE A 247 -19.19 5.38 -2.51
C PHE A 247 -17.86 4.74 -2.91
N ILE A 248 -17.36 5.14 -4.09
CA ILE A 248 -16.15 4.56 -4.69
C ILE A 248 -15.39 5.58 -5.55
N SER A 249 -14.09 5.38 -5.74
CA SER A 249 -13.33 6.14 -6.74
C SER A 249 -13.86 5.88 -8.15
N ARG A 250 -14.07 6.94 -8.92
CA ARG A 250 -14.70 6.91 -10.27
C ARG A 250 -14.01 5.93 -11.22
N GLY A 251 -12.66 5.91 -11.19
CA GLY A 251 -11.86 5.02 -12.04
C GLY A 251 -12.08 3.52 -11.78
N VAL A 252 -12.67 3.13 -10.66
CA VAL A 252 -13.00 1.72 -10.35
C VAL A 252 -14.17 1.22 -11.19
N VAL A 253 -15.16 2.05 -11.46
CA VAL A 253 -16.40 1.69 -12.14
C VAL A 253 -16.54 2.38 -13.52
N VAL A 254 -15.45 2.91 -14.05
CA VAL A 254 -15.48 3.64 -15.33
C VAL A 254 -16.02 2.78 -16.47
N HIS A 255 -15.69 1.49 -16.49
CA HIS A 255 -16.17 0.59 -17.55
C HIS A 255 -17.67 0.33 -17.47
N GLU A 256 -18.22 0.23 -16.27
CA GLU A 256 -19.65 0.09 -16.03
C GLU A 256 -20.40 1.37 -16.35
N LEU A 257 -19.80 2.53 -16.08
CA LEU A 257 -20.36 3.84 -16.47
C LEU A 257 -20.37 3.99 -18.01
N ASP A 258 -19.26 3.65 -18.68
CA ASP A 258 -19.14 3.73 -20.14
C ASP A 258 -20.12 2.80 -20.86
N LYS A 259 -20.44 1.65 -20.26
CA LYS A 259 -21.44 0.69 -20.77
C LYS A 259 -22.87 1.00 -20.35
N ALA A 260 -23.07 2.05 -19.56
CA ALA A 260 -24.35 2.35 -18.95
C ALA A 260 -24.96 1.21 -18.10
N GLU A 261 -24.10 0.36 -17.52
CA GLU A 261 -24.49 -0.66 -16.52
C GLU A 261 -24.63 -0.04 -15.12
N MET A 262 -23.84 1.01 -14.86
CA MET A 262 -23.96 1.86 -13.68
C MET A 262 -24.16 3.32 -14.05
N ILE A 263 -24.64 4.07 -13.09
CA ILE A 263 -24.78 5.53 -13.14
C ILE A 263 -24.10 6.16 -11.94
N GLU A 264 -23.76 7.43 -12.07
CA GLU A 264 -23.35 8.30 -10.98
C GLU A 264 -24.53 9.14 -10.51
N LEU A 265 -24.87 9.10 -9.22
CA LEU A 265 -25.80 10.03 -8.62
C LEU A 265 -25.06 11.32 -8.27
N PRO A 266 -25.49 12.48 -8.78
CA PRO A 266 -24.80 13.74 -8.54
C PRO A 266 -24.81 14.11 -7.06
N THR A 267 -23.64 14.16 -6.44
CA THR A 267 -23.49 14.59 -5.04
C THR A 267 -23.41 16.10 -4.89
N GLY A 268 -23.04 16.83 -5.94
CA GLY A 268 -22.79 18.27 -5.91
C GLY A 268 -21.56 18.69 -5.11
N ALA A 269 -20.80 17.74 -4.57
CA ALA A 269 -19.70 18.00 -3.65
C ALA A 269 -18.33 17.90 -4.35
N ARG A 270 -17.75 19.05 -4.69
CA ARG A 270 -16.42 19.11 -5.34
C ARG A 270 -15.26 18.60 -4.48
N PHE A 271 -15.43 18.54 -3.16
CA PHE A 271 -14.40 18.05 -2.23
C PHE A 271 -14.32 16.52 -2.17
N LEU A 272 -15.23 15.79 -2.82
CA LEU A 272 -15.18 14.34 -2.97
C LEU A 272 -14.12 13.97 -4.02
N SER A 273 -12.87 14.39 -3.80
CA SER A 273 -11.73 14.07 -4.64
C SER A 273 -10.47 13.92 -3.79
N GLY A 274 -9.37 13.56 -4.41
CA GLY A 274 -8.07 13.56 -3.76
C GLY A 274 -6.96 13.08 -4.67
N ALA A 275 -5.76 13.54 -4.36
CA ALA A 275 -4.55 13.28 -5.11
C ALA A 275 -4.21 11.79 -5.18
N VAL A 276 -3.90 11.31 -6.36
CA VAL A 276 -3.33 9.98 -6.63
C VAL A 276 -1.91 10.16 -7.15
N GLY A 277 -1.01 9.31 -6.69
CA GLY A 277 0.39 9.39 -7.08
C GLY A 277 1.18 8.17 -6.64
N MET A 278 2.49 8.35 -6.62
CA MET A 278 3.46 7.34 -6.21
C MET A 278 4.13 7.77 -4.90
N THR A 279 3.99 6.95 -3.87
CA THR A 279 4.74 7.11 -2.61
C THR A 279 5.96 6.20 -2.64
N ARG A 280 7.14 6.75 -2.37
CA ARG A 280 8.40 5.99 -2.36
C ARG A 280 9.32 6.44 -1.22
N ARG A 281 10.29 5.60 -0.87
CA ARG A 281 11.38 6.01 0.02
C ARG A 281 12.31 6.98 -0.71
N GLN A 282 12.78 8.01 -0.03
CA GLN A 282 13.68 9.04 -0.61
C GLN A 282 14.96 8.46 -1.22
N ALA A 283 15.49 7.38 -0.65
CA ALA A 283 16.73 6.71 -1.09
C ALA A 283 16.48 5.43 -1.92
N SER A 284 15.31 5.26 -2.55
CA SER A 284 15.03 4.06 -3.36
C SER A 284 15.77 4.10 -4.71
N ALA A 285 16.48 3.02 -5.03
CA ALA A 285 17.23 2.84 -6.27
C ALA A 285 16.87 1.51 -6.95
N ALA A 286 15.59 1.14 -6.94
CA ALA A 286 15.12 -0.12 -7.52
C ALA A 286 15.26 -0.10 -9.07
N PRO A 287 15.54 -1.28 -9.69
CA PRO A 287 15.64 -1.39 -11.15
C PRO A 287 14.36 -0.91 -11.84
N GLY A 288 14.48 -0.02 -12.83
CA GLY A 288 13.35 0.50 -13.61
C GLY A 288 12.44 1.49 -12.88
N LEU A 289 12.77 1.89 -11.63
CA LEU A 289 11.93 2.82 -10.86
C LEU A 289 11.79 4.18 -11.57
N ALA A 290 12.87 4.71 -12.12
CA ALA A 290 12.85 5.99 -12.82
C ALA A 290 11.98 5.91 -14.10
N ASP A 291 12.18 4.87 -14.90
CA ASP A 291 11.39 4.64 -16.13
C ASP A 291 9.90 4.45 -15.80
N PHE A 292 9.61 3.69 -14.72
CA PHE A 292 8.23 3.50 -14.27
C PHE A 292 7.58 4.82 -13.85
N ALA A 293 8.31 5.68 -13.12
CA ALA A 293 7.82 6.97 -12.69
C ALA A 293 7.53 7.91 -13.87
N GLU A 294 8.42 7.94 -14.86
CA GLU A 294 8.25 8.73 -16.08
C GLU A 294 7.03 8.28 -16.89
N ILE A 295 6.91 6.97 -17.11
CA ILE A 295 5.77 6.35 -17.83
C ILE A 295 4.46 6.61 -17.07
N ALA A 296 4.47 6.48 -15.74
CA ALA A 296 3.29 6.75 -14.91
C ALA A 296 2.83 8.22 -15.05
N ALA A 297 3.78 9.17 -15.06
CA ALA A 297 3.48 10.58 -15.26
C ALA A 297 2.97 10.85 -16.69
N GLU A 298 3.51 10.18 -17.71
CA GLU A 298 3.02 10.29 -19.10
C GLU A 298 1.58 9.80 -19.22
N VAL A 299 1.30 8.59 -18.69
CA VAL A 299 -0.05 8.00 -18.71
C VAL A 299 -1.05 8.86 -17.94
N ALA A 300 -0.63 9.44 -16.79
CA ALA A 300 -1.48 10.32 -16.00
C ALA A 300 -1.91 11.57 -16.77
N ARG A 301 -1.01 12.19 -17.53
CA ARG A 301 -1.34 13.36 -18.39
C ARG A 301 -2.33 13.03 -19.52
N GLN A 302 -2.45 11.77 -19.90
CA GLN A 302 -3.40 11.30 -20.93
C GLN A 302 -4.75 10.85 -20.34
N MET A 303 -4.88 10.88 -19.01
CA MET A 303 -6.15 10.57 -18.36
C MET A 303 -7.06 11.80 -18.39
N PRO A 304 -8.36 11.62 -18.78
CA PRO A 304 -9.35 12.68 -18.78
C PRO A 304 -9.68 13.15 -17.39
#